data_60cc55a5d260f08263a992f6246ef3ac
#
_entry.id   60cc55a5d260f08263a992f6246ef3ac
#
_cell.length_a   1.000
_cell.length_b   1.000
_cell.length_c   1.000
_cell.angle_alpha   90.00
_cell.angle_beta   90.00
_cell.angle_gamma   90.00
#
_symmetry.space_group_name_H-M   'P 1'
#
loop_
_entity.id
_entity.type
_entity.pdbx_description
1 polymer ?
#
loop_
_entity_poly.entity_id
_entity_poly.type
_entity_poly.pdbx_seq_one_letter_code
_entity_poly.pdbx_strand_id
1 'polypeptide(L)'
;EARVLAWLVDEEELCVAFANNEDVYSTFAGAVFNEHVEKMSGDSPEAKRMNNLRVIGKTAILGLGYRMGASRFRDQLKIQAASAVETMFSNEQELNVACKDIVTQYRGRYQRISALWKEIEDAFRDSILDGTERSVGKVIIKPGNGRISIALPSGRNIVYLSPRISEQKKLISYIGKSGISESFTADTPQITYCGKELHGGILTENIVQGIARDLLVNAIFETEKKGHRVILHIHDEIIAITPESQAKLTLNDMISAWRNVPDWAQGLVLNAEGIYGKNLLDIK
;
A
#
# COMPACT_ATOMS: atom_id res chain seq x y z
N GLU A 1 5.73 0.49 -0.07
CA GLU A 1 4.42 0.31 -0.74
C GLU A 1 3.67 1.63 -0.91
N ALA A 2 3.46 2.45 0.14
CA ALA A 2 2.72 3.72 0.03
C ALA A 2 3.32 4.69 -1.00
N ARG A 3 4.66 4.79 -1.08
CA ARG A 3 5.36 5.59 -2.10
C ARG A 3 5.09 5.08 -3.52
N VAL A 4 5.10 3.77 -3.70
CA VAL A 4 4.81 3.12 -4.99
C VAL A 4 3.36 3.37 -5.40
N LEU A 5 2.41 3.24 -4.46
CA LEU A 5 0.99 3.50 -4.73
C LEU A 5 0.75 4.96 -5.13
N ALA A 6 1.32 5.91 -4.38
CA ALA A 6 1.21 7.33 -4.69
C ALA A 6 1.78 7.66 -6.09
N TRP A 7 2.97 7.17 -6.40
CA TRP A 7 3.62 7.32 -7.70
C TRP A 7 2.84 6.66 -8.85
N LEU A 8 2.25 5.49 -8.60
CA LEU A 8 1.50 4.73 -9.61
C LEU A 8 0.32 5.55 -10.17
N VAL A 9 -0.33 6.33 -9.31
CA VAL A 9 -1.51 7.14 -9.66
C VAL A 9 -1.22 8.64 -9.72
N ASP A 10 0.03 9.04 -9.55
CA ASP A 10 0.43 10.45 -9.47
C ASP A 10 -0.37 11.21 -8.39
N GLU A 11 -0.58 10.62 -7.18
CA GLU A 11 -1.21 11.30 -6.03
C GLU A 11 -0.27 12.39 -5.53
N GLU A 12 -0.46 13.60 -6.04
CA GLU A 12 0.48 14.71 -5.94
C GLU A 12 0.83 15.04 -4.48
N GLU A 13 -0.17 15.10 -3.61
CA GLU A 13 0.04 15.41 -2.21
C GLU A 13 1.03 14.43 -1.53
N LEU A 14 0.80 13.13 -1.73
CA LEU A 14 1.70 12.11 -1.16
C LEU A 14 3.07 12.10 -1.83
N CYS A 15 3.12 12.30 -3.15
CA CYS A 15 4.40 12.35 -3.88
C CYS A 15 5.27 13.51 -3.38
N VAL A 16 4.70 14.70 -3.20
CA VAL A 16 5.40 15.88 -2.66
C VAL A 16 5.84 15.64 -1.21
N ALA A 17 4.95 15.14 -0.35
CA ALA A 17 5.28 14.84 1.03
C ALA A 17 6.44 13.83 1.14
N PHE A 18 6.43 12.77 0.32
CA PHE A 18 7.53 11.81 0.28
C PHE A 18 8.83 12.39 -0.27
N ALA A 19 8.78 13.30 -1.23
CA ALA A 19 9.97 13.99 -1.75
C ALA A 19 10.62 14.89 -0.70
N ASN A 20 9.81 15.54 0.12
CA ASN A 20 10.24 16.39 1.22
C ASN A 20 10.64 15.60 2.49
N ASN A 21 10.55 14.27 2.47
CA ASN A 21 10.73 13.41 3.66
C ASN A 21 9.79 13.76 4.83
N GLU A 22 8.59 14.24 4.53
CA GLU A 22 7.56 14.51 5.54
C GLU A 22 7.03 13.20 6.14
N ASP A 23 6.64 13.27 7.41
CA ASP A 23 5.98 12.14 8.09
C ASP A 23 4.49 12.09 7.72
N VAL A 24 4.20 11.49 6.57
CA VAL A 24 2.82 11.34 6.04
C VAL A 24 1.86 10.67 7.03
N TYR A 25 2.38 9.88 7.95
CA TYR A 25 1.56 9.21 8.97
C TYR A 25 1.06 10.21 10.01
N SER A 26 1.97 11.05 10.52
CA SER A 26 1.63 12.14 11.43
C SER A 26 0.75 13.18 10.76
N THR A 27 1.07 13.55 9.53
CA THR A 27 0.27 14.53 8.75
C THR A 27 -1.17 14.04 8.55
N PHE A 28 -1.35 12.77 8.16
CA PHE A 28 -2.69 12.21 8.00
C PHE A 28 -3.44 12.11 9.34
N ALA A 29 -2.78 11.62 10.40
CA ALA A 29 -3.38 11.55 11.73
C ALA A 29 -3.79 12.96 12.23
N GLY A 30 -2.93 13.95 12.04
CA GLY A 30 -3.22 15.34 12.40
C GLY A 30 -4.47 15.89 11.72
N ALA A 31 -4.63 15.60 10.43
CA ALA A 31 -5.83 16.00 9.69
C ALA A 31 -7.09 15.29 10.19
N VAL A 32 -7.01 13.99 10.48
CA VAL A 32 -8.13 13.19 10.98
C VAL A 32 -8.60 13.67 12.36
N PHE A 33 -7.66 13.89 13.27
CA PHE A 33 -7.97 14.24 14.67
C PHE A 33 -7.99 15.75 14.93
N ASN A 34 -7.76 16.55 13.88
CA ASN A 34 -7.73 18.04 13.93
C ASN A 34 -6.76 18.57 15.01
N GLU A 35 -5.56 17.99 15.07
CA GLU A 35 -4.52 18.41 15.99
C GLU A 35 -3.12 18.21 15.39
N HIS A 36 -2.11 18.87 15.98
CA HIS A 36 -0.72 18.62 15.58
C HIS A 36 -0.27 17.26 16.08
N VAL A 37 0.22 16.42 15.17
CA VAL A 37 0.75 15.08 15.49
C VAL A 37 2.19 14.99 15.01
N GLU A 38 3.08 14.53 15.87
CA GLU A 38 4.48 14.27 15.54
C GLU A 38 5.00 13.01 16.23
N LYS A 39 6.08 12.46 15.70
CA LYS A 39 6.78 11.34 16.34
C LYS A 39 7.59 11.86 17.52
N MET A 40 7.28 11.45 18.72
CA MET A 40 7.93 11.84 19.93
C MET A 40 8.79 10.73 20.55
N SER A 41 9.91 11.09 21.16
CA SER A 41 10.76 10.20 21.95
C SER A 41 10.37 10.24 23.42
N GLY A 42 10.62 9.13 24.15
CA GLY A 42 10.36 9.02 25.58
C GLY A 42 8.98 8.45 25.94
N ASP A 43 8.69 8.39 27.25
CA ASP A 43 7.53 7.71 27.81
C ASP A 43 6.52 8.65 28.48
N SER A 44 6.62 9.97 28.22
CA SER A 44 5.66 10.93 28.75
C SER A 44 4.24 10.61 28.26
N PRO A 45 3.18 10.97 29.01
CA PRO A 45 1.80 10.77 28.54
C PRO A 45 1.53 11.42 27.19
N GLU A 46 2.13 12.59 26.92
CA GLU A 46 2.04 13.28 25.65
C GLU A 46 2.72 12.51 24.51
N ALA A 47 3.95 12.02 24.71
CA ALA A 47 4.67 11.22 23.74
C ALA A 47 3.91 9.93 23.38
N LYS A 48 3.34 9.25 24.38
CA LYS A 48 2.49 8.08 24.17
C LYS A 48 1.26 8.41 23.34
N ARG A 49 0.58 9.53 23.66
CA ARG A 49 -0.59 9.97 22.90
C ARG A 49 -0.24 10.31 21.46
N MET A 50 0.79 11.11 21.21
CA MET A 50 1.22 11.47 19.85
C MET A 50 1.61 10.24 19.03
N ASN A 51 2.39 9.32 19.62
CA ASN A 51 2.78 8.08 18.97
C ASN A 51 1.57 7.16 18.68
N ASN A 52 0.56 7.12 19.55
CA ASN A 52 -0.68 6.38 19.32
C ASN A 52 -1.46 6.95 18.14
N LEU A 53 -1.62 8.27 18.06
CA LEU A 53 -2.23 8.94 16.90
C LEU A 53 -1.49 8.63 15.60
N ARG A 54 -0.16 8.74 15.65
CA ARG A 54 0.70 8.43 14.51
C ARG A 54 0.57 6.98 14.05
N VAL A 55 0.45 6.01 14.98
CA VAL A 55 0.26 4.58 14.65
C VAL A 55 -1.08 4.36 13.94
N ILE A 56 -2.14 5.05 14.36
CA ILE A 56 -3.44 5.02 13.64
C ILE A 56 -3.26 5.57 12.22
N GLY A 57 -2.59 6.71 12.06
CA GLY A 57 -2.28 7.28 10.75
C GLY A 57 -1.45 6.34 9.87
N LYS A 58 -0.44 5.67 10.45
CA LYS A 58 0.38 4.68 9.76
C LYS A 58 -0.47 3.50 9.27
N THR A 59 -1.33 2.96 10.13
CA THR A 59 -2.22 1.84 9.77
C THR A 59 -3.19 2.25 8.66
N ALA A 60 -3.69 3.50 8.69
CA ALA A 60 -4.56 4.03 7.65
C ALA A 60 -3.84 4.17 6.30
N ILE A 61 -2.69 4.84 6.27
CA ILE A 61 -1.92 5.07 5.02
C ILE A 61 -1.50 3.73 4.38
N LEU A 62 -1.09 2.75 5.18
CA LEU A 62 -0.64 1.46 4.66
C LEU A 62 -1.78 0.50 4.29
N GLY A 63 -2.94 0.59 4.98
CA GLY A 63 -4.03 -0.36 4.79
C GLY A 63 -5.13 0.13 3.84
N LEU A 64 -5.52 1.41 3.94
CA LEU A 64 -6.67 1.92 3.20
C LEU A 64 -6.41 2.09 1.70
N GLY A 65 -5.15 2.12 1.27
CA GLY A 65 -4.75 2.18 -0.14
C GLY A 65 -5.26 1.01 -0.99
N TYR A 66 -5.75 -0.06 -0.37
CA TYR A 66 -6.20 -1.29 -1.04
C TYR A 66 -7.70 -1.57 -0.86
N ARG A 67 -8.51 -0.51 -0.82
CA ARG A 67 -9.98 -0.58 -0.73
C ARG A 67 -10.49 -1.23 0.56
N MET A 68 -9.73 -1.19 1.63
CA MET A 68 -10.17 -1.69 2.93
C MET A 68 -11.38 -0.90 3.44
N GLY A 69 -12.42 -1.59 3.90
CA GLY A 69 -13.60 -0.99 4.52
C GLY A 69 -13.43 -0.77 6.03
N ALA A 70 -14.29 0.05 6.62
CA ALA A 70 -14.20 0.46 8.03
C ALA A 70 -14.17 -0.72 9.02
N SER A 71 -14.95 -1.77 8.79
CA SER A 71 -14.95 -2.95 9.66
C SER A 71 -13.59 -3.66 9.67
N ARG A 72 -13.01 -3.93 8.49
CA ARG A 72 -11.70 -4.56 8.38
C ARG A 72 -10.57 -3.64 8.90
N PHE A 73 -10.70 -2.34 8.68
CA PHE A 73 -9.76 -1.36 9.21
C PHE A 73 -9.78 -1.33 10.75
N ARG A 74 -10.97 -1.36 11.38
CA ARG A 74 -11.12 -1.50 12.83
C ARG A 74 -10.40 -2.75 13.35
N ASP A 75 -10.63 -3.92 12.71
CA ASP A 75 -10.00 -5.17 13.13
C ASP A 75 -8.47 -5.11 12.99
N GLN A 76 -7.98 -4.45 11.95
CA GLN A 76 -6.55 -4.17 11.76
C GLN A 76 -5.98 -3.26 12.86
N LEU A 77 -6.69 -2.20 13.24
CA LEU A 77 -6.27 -1.31 14.33
C LEU A 77 -6.17 -2.06 15.65
N LYS A 78 -7.12 -2.94 15.96
CA LYS A 78 -7.08 -3.77 17.18
C LYS A 78 -5.85 -4.68 17.25
N ILE A 79 -5.31 -5.10 16.11
CA ILE A 79 -4.11 -5.93 16.03
C ILE A 79 -2.84 -5.08 16.05
N GLN A 80 -2.77 -4.05 15.23
CA GLN A 80 -1.53 -3.30 15.00
C GLN A 80 -1.34 -2.10 15.92
N ALA A 81 -2.43 -1.58 16.48
CA ALA A 81 -2.48 -0.38 17.29
C ALA A 81 -3.31 -0.59 18.58
N ALA A 82 -3.22 -1.78 19.20
CA ALA A 82 -4.04 -2.14 20.36
C ALA A 82 -3.98 -1.10 21.48
N SER A 83 -2.78 -0.66 21.86
CA SER A 83 -2.59 0.39 22.88
C SER A 83 -3.26 1.71 22.50
N ALA A 84 -3.21 2.10 21.21
CA ALA A 84 -3.90 3.30 20.74
C ALA A 84 -5.42 3.13 20.83
N VAL A 85 -5.95 1.96 20.47
CA VAL A 85 -7.39 1.66 20.57
C VAL A 85 -7.87 1.73 22.02
N GLU A 86 -7.15 1.10 22.95
CA GLU A 86 -7.49 1.08 24.37
C GLU A 86 -7.44 2.45 25.05
N THR A 87 -6.51 3.30 24.62
CA THR A 87 -6.30 4.62 25.25
C THR A 87 -7.13 5.73 24.65
N MET A 88 -7.55 5.61 23.38
CA MET A 88 -8.18 6.68 22.64
C MET A 88 -9.69 6.51 22.46
N PHE A 89 -10.21 5.30 22.60
CA PHE A 89 -11.63 5.01 22.37
C PHE A 89 -12.23 4.35 23.61
N SER A 90 -13.30 4.95 24.14
CA SER A 90 -13.93 4.50 25.38
C SER A 90 -14.76 3.22 25.20
N ASN A 91 -15.19 2.93 23.97
CA ASN A 91 -16.01 1.76 23.66
C ASN A 91 -15.99 1.42 22.16
N GLU A 92 -16.53 0.25 21.85
CA GLU A 92 -16.59 -0.28 20.47
C GLU A 92 -17.40 0.60 19.52
N GLN A 93 -18.43 1.28 20.00
CA GLN A 93 -19.26 2.14 19.16
C GLN A 93 -18.48 3.38 18.71
N GLU A 94 -17.76 4.02 19.62
CA GLU A 94 -16.87 5.15 19.32
C GLU A 94 -15.78 4.75 18.31
N LEU A 95 -15.12 3.61 18.52
CA LEU A 95 -14.14 3.06 17.58
C LEU A 95 -14.76 2.82 16.19
N ASN A 96 -15.97 2.27 16.12
CA ASN A 96 -16.66 2.04 14.85
C ASN A 96 -16.96 3.34 14.09
N VAL A 97 -17.38 4.39 14.81
CA VAL A 97 -17.65 5.71 14.23
C VAL A 97 -16.35 6.31 13.71
N ALA A 98 -15.30 6.32 14.54
CA ALA A 98 -13.98 6.83 14.15
C ALA A 98 -13.40 6.09 12.92
N CYS A 99 -13.51 4.75 12.86
CA CYS A 99 -13.04 3.99 11.71
C CYS A 99 -13.80 4.34 10.43
N LYS A 100 -15.10 4.60 10.48
CA LYS A 100 -15.88 5.05 9.32
C LYS A 100 -15.40 6.42 8.84
N ASP A 101 -15.17 7.32 9.78
CA ASP A 101 -14.72 8.68 9.49
C ASP A 101 -13.31 8.68 8.89
N ILE A 102 -12.36 7.96 9.48
CA ILE A 102 -10.99 7.81 8.96
C ILE A 102 -11.00 7.28 7.51
N VAL A 103 -11.80 6.24 7.24
CA VAL A 103 -11.91 5.68 5.88
C VAL A 103 -12.51 6.71 4.91
N THR A 104 -13.50 7.48 5.34
CA THR A 104 -14.13 8.51 4.53
C THR A 104 -13.14 9.64 4.23
N GLN A 105 -12.41 10.12 5.23
CA GLN A 105 -11.40 11.16 5.07
C GLN A 105 -10.25 10.70 4.17
N TYR A 106 -9.76 9.46 4.34
CA TYR A 106 -8.73 8.89 3.46
C TYR A 106 -9.17 8.93 2.01
N ARG A 107 -10.36 8.42 1.71
CA ARG A 107 -10.89 8.35 0.33
C ARG A 107 -11.19 9.73 -0.26
N GLY A 108 -11.61 10.67 0.57
CA GLY A 108 -11.85 12.05 0.15
C GLY A 108 -10.55 12.81 -0.13
N ARG A 109 -9.50 12.54 0.64
CA ARG A 109 -8.20 13.20 0.49
C ARG A 109 -7.41 12.62 -0.69
N TYR A 110 -7.32 11.29 -0.80
CA TYR A 110 -6.53 10.60 -1.83
C TYR A 110 -7.44 10.03 -2.94
N GLN A 111 -8.01 10.94 -3.70
CA GLN A 111 -9.06 10.58 -4.68
C GLN A 111 -8.53 9.77 -5.84
N ARG A 112 -7.29 10.01 -6.28
CA ARG A 112 -6.67 9.25 -7.38
C ARG A 112 -6.45 7.79 -7.01
N ILE A 113 -6.05 7.52 -5.74
CA ILE A 113 -5.94 6.17 -5.21
C ILE A 113 -7.31 5.49 -5.20
N SER A 114 -8.35 6.21 -4.76
CA SER A 114 -9.71 5.66 -4.68
C SER A 114 -10.31 5.40 -6.07
N ALA A 115 -9.99 6.23 -7.06
CA ALA A 115 -10.42 6.05 -8.45
C ALA A 115 -9.76 4.82 -9.10
N LEU A 116 -8.46 4.59 -8.83
CA LEU A 116 -7.70 3.47 -9.39
C LEU A 116 -8.40 2.13 -9.15
N TRP A 117 -8.98 1.91 -7.96
CA TRP A 117 -9.62 0.62 -7.66
C TRP A 117 -10.74 0.28 -8.63
N LYS A 118 -11.53 1.28 -9.00
CA LYS A 118 -12.61 1.10 -9.97
C LYS A 118 -12.06 0.95 -11.38
N GLU A 119 -11.14 1.80 -11.77
CA GLU A 119 -10.55 1.82 -13.12
C GLU A 119 -9.86 0.49 -13.44
N ILE A 120 -9.07 -0.06 -12.50
CA ILE A 120 -8.36 -1.33 -12.71
C ILE A 120 -9.32 -2.52 -12.72
N GLU A 121 -10.35 -2.51 -11.86
CA GLU A 121 -11.37 -3.56 -11.81
C GLU A 121 -12.20 -3.59 -13.10
N ASP A 122 -12.66 -2.42 -13.56
CA ASP A 122 -13.42 -2.27 -14.79
C ASP A 122 -12.59 -2.69 -16.00
N ALA A 123 -11.37 -2.18 -16.11
CA ALA A 123 -10.47 -2.52 -17.21
C ALA A 123 -10.11 -4.02 -17.24
N PHE A 124 -9.90 -4.64 -16.08
CA PHE A 124 -9.64 -6.08 -15.99
C PHE A 124 -10.85 -6.90 -16.40
N ARG A 125 -12.04 -6.53 -15.91
CA ARG A 125 -13.31 -7.18 -16.26
C ARG A 125 -13.59 -7.09 -17.75
N ASP A 126 -13.48 -5.90 -18.30
CA ASP A 126 -13.77 -5.66 -19.71
C ASP A 126 -12.77 -6.37 -20.63
N SER A 127 -11.49 -6.49 -20.21
CA SER A 127 -10.49 -7.28 -20.95
C SER A 127 -10.81 -8.78 -20.96
N ILE A 128 -11.50 -9.31 -19.93
CA ILE A 128 -12.01 -10.69 -19.95
C ILE A 128 -13.16 -10.82 -20.95
N LEU A 129 -14.05 -9.82 -21.01
CA LEU A 129 -15.28 -9.88 -21.81
C LEU A 129 -15.03 -9.75 -23.31
N ASP A 130 -14.20 -8.81 -23.71
CA ASP A 130 -14.02 -8.43 -25.12
C ASP A 130 -12.65 -8.78 -25.71
N GLY A 131 -11.71 -9.24 -24.86
CA GLY A 131 -10.37 -9.64 -25.32
C GLY A 131 -9.51 -8.47 -25.78
N THR A 132 -9.79 -7.21 -25.36
CA THR A 132 -8.99 -6.04 -25.74
C THR A 132 -8.00 -5.63 -24.65
N GLU A 133 -6.83 -5.12 -25.09
CA GLU A 133 -5.82 -4.56 -24.21
C GLU A 133 -6.28 -3.21 -23.64
N ARG A 134 -5.95 -2.92 -22.37
CA ARG A 134 -6.30 -1.66 -21.71
C ARG A 134 -5.15 -1.13 -20.87
N SER A 135 -4.95 0.19 -20.94
CA SER A 135 -4.01 0.88 -20.08
C SER A 135 -4.72 1.55 -18.93
N VAL A 136 -4.19 1.40 -17.71
CA VAL A 136 -4.66 2.08 -16.51
C VAL A 136 -3.45 2.66 -15.78
N GLY A 137 -3.33 3.98 -15.75
CA GLY A 137 -2.14 4.63 -15.20
C GLY A 137 -0.86 4.12 -15.87
N LYS A 138 0.04 3.56 -15.06
CA LYS A 138 1.36 3.06 -15.51
C LYS A 138 1.38 1.54 -15.81
N VAL A 139 0.25 0.87 -15.84
CA VAL A 139 0.15 -0.58 -16.13
C VAL A 139 -0.71 -0.86 -17.35
N ILE A 140 -0.49 -2.01 -17.97
CA ILE A 140 -1.25 -2.45 -19.15
C ILE A 140 -1.84 -3.84 -18.87
N ILE A 141 -3.16 -3.94 -19.03
CA ILE A 141 -3.88 -5.22 -18.92
C ILE A 141 -3.93 -5.86 -20.29
N LYS A 142 -3.37 -7.05 -20.41
CA LYS A 142 -3.20 -7.79 -21.68
C LYS A 142 -3.97 -9.10 -21.62
N PRO A 143 -5.05 -9.23 -22.35
CA PRO A 143 -5.72 -10.52 -22.53
C PRO A 143 -4.86 -11.46 -23.38
N GLY A 144 -5.02 -12.76 -23.13
CA GLY A 144 -4.35 -13.82 -23.89
C GLY A 144 -5.14 -15.11 -23.79
N ASN A 145 -4.66 -16.18 -24.44
CA ASN A 145 -5.36 -17.46 -24.47
C ASN A 145 -5.54 -18.03 -23.05
N GLY A 146 -6.76 -17.91 -22.51
CA GLY A 146 -7.12 -18.40 -21.17
C GLY A 146 -6.43 -17.66 -20.00
N ARG A 147 -5.92 -16.45 -20.22
CA ARG A 147 -5.26 -15.66 -19.15
C ARG A 147 -5.46 -14.17 -19.34
N ILE A 148 -5.33 -13.44 -18.26
CA ILE A 148 -5.12 -11.99 -18.26
C ILE A 148 -3.76 -11.71 -17.61
N SER A 149 -2.96 -10.85 -18.21
CA SER A 149 -1.68 -10.40 -17.67
C SER A 149 -1.72 -8.92 -17.39
N ILE A 150 -1.14 -8.49 -16.29
CA ILE A 150 -0.91 -7.08 -16.00
C ILE A 150 0.59 -6.82 -16.19
N ALA A 151 0.93 -6.08 -17.26
CA ALA A 151 2.30 -5.65 -17.49
C ALA A 151 2.64 -4.48 -16.56
N LEU A 152 3.65 -4.66 -15.72
CA LEU A 152 4.19 -3.65 -14.82
C LEU A 152 5.16 -2.72 -15.56
N PRO A 153 5.44 -1.52 -15.04
CA PRO A 153 6.41 -0.60 -15.64
C PRO A 153 7.80 -1.19 -15.85
N SER A 154 8.19 -2.16 -15.03
CA SER A 154 9.45 -2.92 -15.16
C SER A 154 9.51 -3.83 -16.40
N GLY A 155 8.39 -4.02 -17.10
CA GLY A 155 8.23 -5.01 -18.18
C GLY A 155 7.83 -6.40 -17.69
N ARG A 156 7.84 -6.67 -16.39
CA ARG A 156 7.37 -7.94 -15.82
C ARG A 156 5.85 -8.03 -15.84
N ASN A 157 5.30 -9.23 -15.95
CA ASN A 157 3.87 -9.47 -15.97
C ASN A 157 3.41 -10.19 -14.69
N ILE A 158 2.28 -9.74 -14.14
CA ILE A 158 1.49 -10.53 -13.18
C ILE A 158 0.46 -11.28 -14.01
N VAL A 159 0.42 -12.61 -13.89
CA VAL A 159 -0.42 -13.47 -14.72
C VAL A 159 -1.54 -14.09 -13.90
N TYR A 160 -2.79 -13.93 -14.38
CA TYR A 160 -3.97 -14.56 -13.84
C TYR A 160 -4.45 -15.62 -14.84
N LEU A 161 -4.36 -16.89 -14.47
CA LEU A 161 -4.78 -18.00 -15.31
C LEU A 161 -6.28 -18.26 -15.15
N SER A 162 -7.02 -18.22 -16.26
CA SER A 162 -8.45 -18.47 -16.32
C SER A 162 -9.29 -17.68 -15.31
N PRO A 163 -9.09 -16.34 -15.19
CA PRO A 163 -10.03 -15.53 -14.40
C PRO A 163 -11.42 -15.59 -15.07
N ARG A 164 -12.47 -15.52 -14.27
CA ARG A 164 -13.85 -15.64 -14.76
C ARG A 164 -14.71 -14.52 -14.22
N ILE A 165 -15.79 -14.22 -14.94
CA ILE A 165 -16.86 -13.38 -14.42
C ILE A 165 -17.96 -14.33 -13.94
N SER A 166 -18.38 -14.17 -12.69
CA SER A 166 -19.50 -14.89 -12.08
C SER A 166 -20.53 -13.90 -11.57
N GLU A 167 -21.80 -14.22 -11.70
CA GLU A 167 -22.86 -13.45 -11.08
C GLU A 167 -22.99 -13.87 -9.62
N GLN A 168 -22.98 -12.90 -8.73
CA GLN A 168 -23.23 -13.11 -7.30
C GLN A 168 -24.32 -12.18 -6.80
N LYS A 169 -25.18 -12.71 -5.95
CA LYS A 169 -26.20 -11.93 -5.27
C LYS A 169 -25.56 -11.06 -4.19
N LYS A 170 -25.55 -9.76 -4.40
CA LYS A 170 -25.12 -8.79 -3.40
C LYS A 170 -26.29 -8.03 -2.83
N LEU A 171 -26.27 -7.84 -1.50
CA LEU A 171 -27.16 -6.91 -0.82
C LEU A 171 -26.65 -5.49 -1.08
N ILE A 172 -27.43 -4.71 -1.82
CA ILE A 172 -27.15 -3.31 -2.13
C ILE A 172 -27.99 -2.48 -1.19
N SER A 173 -27.32 -1.66 -0.36
CA SER A 173 -28.00 -0.71 0.53
C SER A 173 -27.86 0.71 -0.01
N TYR A 174 -28.93 1.46 -0.01
CA TYR A 174 -28.95 2.86 -0.44
C TYR A 174 -29.83 3.70 0.52
N ILE A 175 -29.60 4.98 0.55
CA ILE A 175 -30.47 5.90 1.29
C ILE A 175 -31.60 6.30 0.34
N GLY A 176 -32.82 5.87 0.64
CA GLY A 176 -34.01 6.23 -0.12
C GLY A 176 -34.32 7.73 -0.02
N LYS A 177 -35.24 8.20 -0.84
CA LYS A 177 -35.70 9.62 -0.83
C LYS A 177 -36.28 10.06 0.52
N SER A 178 -36.69 9.11 1.34
CA SER A 178 -37.21 9.31 2.70
C SER A 178 -36.11 9.49 3.76
N GLY A 179 -34.81 9.35 3.38
CA GLY A 179 -33.67 9.32 4.30
C GLY A 179 -33.51 7.99 5.04
N ILE A 180 -34.33 6.99 4.75
CA ILE A 180 -34.26 5.66 5.35
C ILE A 180 -33.33 4.78 4.52
N SER A 181 -32.48 3.97 5.22
CA SER A 181 -31.65 2.98 4.55
C SER A 181 -32.52 1.84 4.06
N GLU A 182 -32.54 1.65 2.75
CA GLU A 182 -33.23 0.56 2.08
C GLU A 182 -32.16 -0.39 1.50
N SER A 183 -32.52 -1.66 1.33
CA SER A 183 -31.63 -2.64 0.72
C SER A 183 -32.38 -3.61 -0.17
N PHE A 184 -31.75 -3.99 -1.26
CA PHE A 184 -32.25 -5.02 -2.15
C PHE A 184 -31.11 -5.95 -2.60
N THR A 185 -31.46 -7.15 -2.98
CA THR A 185 -30.49 -8.11 -3.52
C THR A 185 -30.47 -8.01 -5.04
N ALA A 186 -29.30 -7.79 -5.62
CA ALA A 186 -29.12 -7.79 -7.07
C ALA A 186 -27.98 -8.72 -7.47
N ASP A 187 -28.13 -9.32 -8.65
CA ASP A 187 -27.06 -10.08 -9.28
C ASP A 187 -26.02 -9.06 -9.80
N THR A 188 -24.82 -9.14 -9.27
CA THR A 188 -23.71 -8.26 -9.66
C THR A 188 -22.57 -9.10 -10.25
N PRO A 189 -22.07 -8.74 -11.45
CA PRO A 189 -20.94 -9.43 -12.03
C PRO A 189 -19.70 -9.20 -11.17
N GLN A 190 -19.02 -10.28 -10.81
CA GLN A 190 -17.78 -10.27 -10.04
C GLN A 190 -16.68 -10.98 -10.79
N ILE A 191 -15.48 -10.46 -10.71
CA ILE A 191 -14.29 -11.15 -11.17
C ILE A 191 -13.92 -12.20 -10.11
N THR A 192 -13.73 -13.44 -10.54
CA THR A 192 -13.28 -14.53 -9.67
C THR A 192 -11.98 -15.13 -10.20
N TYR A 193 -11.08 -15.42 -9.28
CA TYR A 193 -9.80 -16.05 -9.54
C TYR A 193 -9.47 -17.06 -8.44
N CYS A 194 -9.17 -18.31 -8.82
CA CYS A 194 -8.93 -19.40 -7.86
C CYS A 194 -10.05 -19.55 -6.81
N GLY A 195 -11.31 -19.37 -7.21
CA GLY A 195 -12.48 -19.50 -6.33
C GLY A 195 -12.70 -18.33 -5.36
N LYS A 196 -11.93 -17.25 -5.48
CA LYS A 196 -12.06 -16.04 -4.64
C LYS A 196 -12.44 -14.84 -5.50
N GLU A 197 -13.10 -13.86 -4.87
CA GLU A 197 -13.34 -12.55 -5.48
C GLU A 197 -12.03 -11.83 -5.74
N LEU A 198 -11.89 -11.27 -6.95
CA LEU A 198 -10.76 -10.44 -7.36
C LEU A 198 -11.27 -9.02 -7.65
N HIS A 199 -11.28 -8.18 -6.65
CA HIS A 199 -11.72 -6.77 -6.78
C HIS A 199 -10.54 -5.81 -6.98
N GLY A 200 -10.82 -4.57 -7.37
CA GLY A 200 -9.81 -3.57 -7.68
C GLY A 200 -8.80 -3.30 -6.57
N GLY A 201 -9.18 -3.40 -5.29
CA GLY A 201 -8.25 -3.29 -4.18
C GLY A 201 -7.17 -4.38 -4.17
N ILE A 202 -7.55 -5.65 -4.43
CA ILE A 202 -6.61 -6.79 -4.53
C ILE A 202 -5.72 -6.63 -5.77
N LEU A 203 -6.29 -6.21 -6.90
CA LEU A 203 -5.52 -5.95 -8.12
C LEU A 203 -4.47 -4.84 -7.88
N THR A 204 -4.87 -3.75 -7.23
CA THR A 204 -3.96 -2.66 -6.85
C THR A 204 -2.86 -3.14 -5.91
N GLU A 205 -3.20 -3.92 -4.89
CA GLU A 205 -2.22 -4.51 -3.97
C GLU A 205 -1.19 -5.36 -4.71
N ASN A 206 -1.64 -6.27 -5.58
CA ASN A 206 -0.75 -7.12 -6.37
C ASN A 206 0.17 -6.32 -7.28
N ILE A 207 -0.33 -5.24 -7.90
CA ILE A 207 0.47 -4.34 -8.74
C ILE A 207 1.53 -3.63 -7.90
N VAL A 208 1.15 -3.02 -6.78
CA VAL A 208 2.07 -2.29 -5.90
C VAL A 208 3.14 -3.21 -5.33
N GLN A 209 2.77 -4.39 -4.85
CA GLN A 209 3.73 -5.39 -4.36
C GLN A 209 4.63 -5.92 -5.47
N GLY A 210 4.08 -6.09 -6.68
CA GLY A 210 4.85 -6.47 -7.86
C GLY A 210 5.92 -5.44 -8.19
N ILE A 211 5.56 -4.16 -8.25
CA ILE A 211 6.50 -3.05 -8.51
C ILE A 211 7.53 -2.94 -7.37
N ALA A 212 7.10 -3.02 -6.10
CA ALA A 212 8.00 -2.99 -4.95
C ALA A 212 9.04 -4.14 -5.01
N ARG A 213 8.62 -5.33 -5.43
CA ARG A 213 9.53 -6.46 -5.65
C ARG A 213 10.54 -6.18 -6.76
N ASP A 214 10.14 -5.55 -7.86
CA ASP A 214 11.03 -5.21 -8.96
C ASP A 214 12.07 -4.14 -8.54
N LEU A 215 11.67 -3.19 -7.69
CA LEU A 215 12.57 -2.20 -7.08
C LEU A 215 13.57 -2.86 -6.12
N LEU A 216 13.14 -3.82 -5.31
CA LEU A 216 14.02 -4.59 -4.43
C LEU A 216 15.08 -5.34 -5.26
N VAL A 217 14.67 -6.01 -6.34
CA VAL A 217 15.58 -6.73 -7.24
C VAL A 217 16.57 -5.76 -7.89
N ASN A 218 16.12 -4.58 -8.32
CA ASN A 218 17.00 -3.54 -8.83
C ASN A 218 18.06 -3.13 -7.78
N ALA A 219 17.65 -2.90 -6.53
CA ALA A 219 18.56 -2.53 -5.45
C ALA A 219 19.59 -3.64 -5.15
N ILE A 220 19.20 -4.93 -5.24
CA ILE A 220 20.12 -6.07 -5.14
C ILE A 220 21.17 -6.00 -6.25
N PHE A 221 20.75 -5.86 -7.51
CA PHE A 221 21.67 -5.81 -8.64
C PHE A 221 22.60 -4.60 -8.57
N GLU A 222 22.10 -3.42 -8.21
CA GLU A 222 22.94 -2.23 -8.05
C GLU A 222 23.96 -2.37 -6.91
N THR A 223 23.59 -3.07 -5.82
CA THR A 223 24.49 -3.40 -4.71
C THR A 223 25.59 -4.36 -5.17
N GLU A 224 25.22 -5.42 -5.89
CA GLU A 224 26.18 -6.42 -6.40
C GLU A 224 27.10 -5.87 -7.49
N LYS A 225 26.62 -4.98 -8.35
CA LYS A 225 27.48 -4.27 -9.34
C LYS A 225 28.60 -3.46 -8.70
N LYS A 226 28.40 -2.99 -7.46
CA LYS A 226 29.43 -2.31 -6.67
C LYS A 226 30.39 -3.28 -5.95
N GLY A 227 30.24 -4.60 -6.17
CA GLY A 227 31.09 -5.63 -5.61
C GLY A 227 30.68 -6.11 -4.20
N HIS A 228 29.51 -5.72 -3.72
CA HIS A 228 29.02 -6.17 -2.42
C HIS A 228 28.18 -7.43 -2.56
N ARG A 229 28.47 -8.44 -1.75
CA ARG A 229 27.80 -9.74 -1.80
C ARG A 229 26.51 -9.73 -1.02
N VAL A 230 25.36 -9.69 -1.70
CA VAL A 230 24.04 -9.88 -1.09
C VAL A 230 23.83 -11.37 -0.82
N ILE A 231 23.49 -11.72 0.42
CA ILE A 231 23.30 -13.11 0.86
C ILE A 231 21.85 -13.46 1.19
N LEU A 232 21.04 -12.46 1.50
CA LEU A 232 19.65 -12.66 1.92
C LEU A 232 18.83 -11.40 1.63
N HIS A 233 17.55 -11.59 1.39
CA HIS A 233 16.55 -10.54 1.46
C HIS A 233 15.34 -11.03 2.27
N ILE A 234 14.72 -10.14 3.04
CA ILE A 234 13.52 -10.41 3.84
C ILE A 234 12.57 -9.23 3.60
N HIS A 235 11.38 -9.52 3.03
CA HIS A 235 10.41 -8.49 2.66
C HIS A 235 11.02 -7.36 1.81
N ASP A 236 11.27 -6.20 2.40
CA ASP A 236 11.87 -5.00 1.81
C ASP A 236 13.29 -4.73 2.31
N GLU A 237 13.90 -5.68 3.00
CA GLU A 237 15.28 -5.61 3.49
C GLU A 237 16.22 -6.44 2.63
N ILE A 238 17.45 -5.96 2.46
CA ILE A 238 18.55 -6.71 1.86
C ILE A 238 19.73 -6.77 2.84
N ILE A 239 20.37 -7.93 2.90
CA ILE A 239 21.50 -8.20 3.79
C ILE A 239 22.70 -8.59 2.96
N ALA A 240 23.81 -7.88 3.17
CA ALA A 240 25.10 -8.15 2.54
C ALA A 240 26.14 -8.55 3.59
N ILE A 241 27.09 -9.36 3.16
CA ILE A 241 28.29 -9.71 3.94
C ILE A 241 29.48 -8.92 3.40
N THR A 242 30.26 -8.36 4.32
CA THR A 242 31.43 -7.56 3.97
C THR A 242 32.52 -7.68 5.06
N PRO A 243 33.80 -7.46 4.76
CA PRO A 243 34.82 -7.30 5.78
C PRO A 243 34.50 -6.12 6.73
N GLU A 244 34.82 -6.27 8.02
CA GLU A 244 34.50 -5.27 9.04
C GLU A 244 35.03 -3.88 8.68
N SER A 245 36.23 -3.80 8.09
CA SER A 245 36.85 -2.55 7.63
C SER A 245 36.09 -1.84 6.51
N GLN A 246 35.18 -2.53 5.81
CA GLN A 246 34.39 -1.98 4.70
C GLN A 246 32.90 -1.80 5.08
N ALA A 247 32.48 -2.17 6.28
CA ALA A 247 31.07 -2.20 6.67
C ALA A 247 30.33 -0.89 6.41
N LYS A 248 30.94 0.25 6.81
CA LYS A 248 30.38 1.57 6.59
C LYS A 248 30.24 1.95 5.10
N LEU A 249 31.25 1.59 4.29
CA LEU A 249 31.22 1.81 2.84
C LEU A 249 30.12 1.00 2.20
N THR A 250 30.07 -0.31 2.50
CA THR A 250 29.03 -1.21 1.99
C THR A 250 27.63 -0.71 2.33
N LEU A 251 27.39 -0.28 3.59
CA LEU A 251 26.10 0.27 3.98
C LEU A 251 25.72 1.51 3.17
N ASN A 252 26.64 2.46 2.98
CA ASN A 252 26.39 3.66 2.19
C ASN A 252 26.07 3.33 0.74
N ASP A 253 26.78 2.37 0.17
CA ASP A 253 26.55 1.90 -1.20
C ASP A 253 25.19 1.21 -1.36
N MET A 254 24.78 0.41 -0.38
CA MET A 254 23.46 -0.22 -0.35
C MET A 254 22.33 0.83 -0.25
N ILE A 255 22.47 1.82 0.63
CA ILE A 255 21.50 2.93 0.74
C ILE A 255 21.43 3.71 -0.58
N SER A 256 22.58 3.97 -1.20
CA SER A 256 22.64 4.61 -2.53
C SER A 256 21.96 3.77 -3.61
N ALA A 257 22.15 2.45 -3.60
CA ALA A 257 21.51 1.53 -4.55
C ALA A 257 19.97 1.57 -4.45
N TRP A 258 19.41 1.68 -3.23
CA TRP A 258 17.97 1.87 -3.02
C TRP A 258 17.44 3.21 -3.53
N ARG A 259 18.22 4.29 -3.41
CA ARG A 259 17.83 5.63 -3.86
C ARG A 259 17.92 5.80 -5.36
N ASN A 260 18.70 4.97 -6.03
CA ASN A 260 18.87 4.99 -7.48
C ASN A 260 17.73 4.20 -8.14
N VAL A 261 16.64 4.90 -8.45
CA VAL A 261 15.49 4.27 -9.12
C VAL A 261 15.83 3.97 -10.59
N PRO A 262 15.34 2.82 -11.12
CA PRO A 262 15.53 2.49 -12.53
C PRO A 262 14.75 3.41 -13.45
N ASP A 263 15.13 3.47 -14.74
CA ASP A 263 14.52 4.35 -15.75
C ASP A 263 13.00 4.22 -15.84
N TRP A 264 12.48 3.02 -15.65
CA TRP A 264 11.04 2.77 -15.67
C TRP A 264 10.28 3.32 -14.47
N ALA A 265 10.98 3.71 -13.39
CA ALA A 265 10.40 4.25 -12.15
C ALA A 265 10.71 5.74 -11.94
N GLN A 266 10.98 6.49 -13.00
CA GLN A 266 11.27 7.93 -12.89
C GLN A 266 10.16 8.67 -12.16
N GLY A 267 10.54 9.61 -11.31
CA GLY A 267 9.65 10.38 -10.44
C GLY A 267 9.25 9.65 -9.14
N LEU A 268 9.60 8.37 -8.97
CA LEU A 268 9.42 7.67 -7.69
C LEU A 268 10.57 8.05 -6.74
N VAL A 269 10.21 8.57 -5.57
CA VAL A 269 11.19 8.88 -4.51
C VAL A 269 11.26 7.71 -3.54
N LEU A 270 12.40 7.04 -3.50
CA LEU A 270 12.71 5.99 -2.53
C LEU A 270 13.68 6.50 -1.47
N ASN A 271 13.58 5.94 -0.29
CA ASN A 271 14.54 6.14 0.79
C ASN A 271 14.84 4.80 1.46
N ALA A 272 16.04 4.68 2.02
CA ALA A 272 16.45 3.52 2.76
C ALA A 272 17.24 3.96 4.00
N GLU A 273 17.10 3.20 5.05
CA GLU A 273 17.89 3.27 6.26
C GLU A 273 18.58 1.92 6.44
N GLY A 274 19.68 1.88 7.15
CA GLY A 274 20.35 0.62 7.41
C GLY A 274 21.35 0.74 8.55
N ILE A 275 21.72 -0.40 9.06
CA ILE A 275 22.71 -0.57 10.12
C ILE A 275 23.66 -1.70 9.75
N TYR A 276 24.78 -1.79 10.41
CA TYR A 276 25.68 -2.93 10.32
C TYR A 276 26.07 -3.44 11.71
N GLY A 277 26.36 -4.72 11.79
CA GLY A 277 26.74 -5.41 13.01
C GLY A 277 27.52 -6.69 12.71
N LYS A 278 28.03 -7.36 13.73
CA LYS A 278 28.80 -8.60 13.57
C LYS A 278 27.92 -9.82 13.28
N ASN A 279 26.68 -9.76 13.64
CA ASN A 279 25.69 -10.82 13.41
C ASN A 279 24.28 -10.23 13.30
N LEU A 280 23.28 -11.04 12.89
CA LEU A 280 21.89 -10.59 12.70
C LEU A 280 21.20 -10.14 13.99
N LEU A 281 21.68 -10.51 15.17
CA LEU A 281 21.10 -10.06 16.45
C LEU A 281 21.51 -8.62 16.76
N ASP A 282 22.67 -8.18 16.27
CA ASP A 282 23.18 -6.82 16.48
C ASP A 282 22.45 -5.78 15.60
N ILE A 283 21.69 -6.25 14.60
CA ILE A 283 21.05 -5.39 13.58
C ILE A 283 19.51 -5.48 13.61
N LYS A 284 18.95 -5.91 14.73
CA LYS A 284 17.50 -5.93 14.98
C LYS A 284 17.04 -4.81 15.89
#